data_f63ec133c463b8a724d4800de678d631
#
_entry.id   f63ec133c463b8a724d4800de678d631
#
_cell.length_a   1.000
_cell.length_b   1.000
_cell.length_c   1.000
_cell.angle_alpha   90.00
_cell.angle_beta   90.00
_cell.angle_gamma   90.00
#
_symmetry.space_group_name_H-M   'P 1'
#
loop_
_entity.id
_entity.type
_entity.pdbx_description
1 polymer ?
#
loop_
_entity_poly.entity_id
_entity_poly.type
_entity_poly.pdbx_seq_one_letter_code
_entity_poly.pdbx_strand_id
1 'polypeptide(L)'
;MIRQIIHIDQDLCNGCGACASACHEGAIGMVNGKAQLLRDDYCDGLGDCLPACPTGAITFEQREAADYDAAAVKANQQAQAATGANPTAAASSPTASVSVASQLHNWPIQIKLAPVNAPVFADADLLIAADCTAYAYANFHQDFMADKTVLMGCPKLDAVNYADKLTQIFAMNSIKSITLTRMEVPCCGGMEFAIKQAIEACGKNIALNVVTISISGDILE
;
A
#
# COMPACT_ATOMS: atom_id res chain seq x y z
N MET A 1 34.14 20.58 -9.07
CA MET A 1 35.01 20.64 -7.85
C MET A 1 35.24 19.26 -7.29
N ILE A 2 36.24 19.08 -6.39
CA ILE A 2 36.37 17.81 -5.66
C ILE A 2 35.31 17.79 -4.56
N ARG A 3 34.44 16.78 -4.57
CA ARG A 3 33.39 16.61 -3.56
C ARG A 3 33.14 15.15 -3.25
N GLN A 4 32.51 14.88 -2.12
CA GLN A 4 32.08 13.56 -1.74
C GLN A 4 30.83 13.18 -2.53
N ILE A 5 30.87 12.00 -3.13
CA ILE A 5 29.79 11.45 -3.94
C ILE A 5 29.71 9.94 -3.70
N ILE A 6 28.60 9.31 -3.99
CA ILE A 6 28.51 7.85 -3.86
C ILE A 6 29.20 7.15 -5.04
N HIS A 7 29.78 6.00 -4.73
CA HIS A 7 30.24 5.00 -5.69
C HIS A 7 29.47 3.70 -5.48
N ILE A 8 29.04 3.06 -6.56
CA ILE A 8 28.30 1.79 -6.53
C ILE A 8 29.15 0.72 -7.21
N ASP A 9 29.65 -0.22 -6.40
CA ASP A 9 30.37 -1.39 -6.89
C ASP A 9 29.41 -2.32 -7.66
N GLN A 10 29.68 -2.47 -8.96
CA GLN A 10 28.82 -3.26 -9.83
C GLN A 10 28.93 -4.77 -9.57
N ASP A 11 30.04 -5.25 -9.03
CA ASP A 11 30.24 -6.67 -8.73
C ASP A 11 29.50 -7.08 -7.46
N LEU A 12 29.44 -6.19 -6.47
CA LEU A 12 28.70 -6.38 -5.23
C LEU A 12 27.19 -6.09 -5.36
N CYS A 13 26.79 -5.30 -6.36
CA CYS A 13 25.40 -4.95 -6.57
C CYS A 13 24.57 -6.16 -7.04
N ASN A 14 23.55 -6.54 -6.30
CA ASN A 14 22.61 -7.63 -6.66
C ASN A 14 21.38 -7.18 -7.48
N GLY A 15 21.25 -5.88 -7.78
CA GLY A 15 20.15 -5.35 -8.58
C GLY A 15 18.81 -5.18 -7.84
N CYS A 16 18.78 -5.18 -6.51
CA CYS A 16 17.54 -5.12 -5.74
C CYS A 16 16.79 -3.77 -5.82
N GLY A 17 17.43 -2.69 -6.29
CA GLY A 17 16.81 -1.37 -6.45
C GLY A 17 16.56 -0.57 -5.17
N ALA A 18 16.85 -1.11 -3.98
CA ALA A 18 16.57 -0.46 -2.71
C ALA A 18 17.22 0.93 -2.57
N CYS A 19 18.46 1.08 -3.06
CA CYS A 19 19.18 2.35 -3.05
C CYS A 19 18.58 3.39 -4.01
N ALA A 20 18.04 2.98 -5.15
CA ALA A 20 17.35 3.88 -6.07
C ALA A 20 16.06 4.42 -5.44
N SER A 21 15.34 3.58 -4.70
CA SER A 21 14.14 3.98 -3.96
C SER A 21 14.45 4.88 -2.74
N ALA A 22 15.62 4.72 -2.13
CA ALA A 22 16.06 5.51 -0.97
C ALA A 22 16.73 6.84 -1.36
N CYS A 23 17.04 7.04 -2.64
CA CYS A 23 17.64 8.29 -3.11
C CYS A 23 16.55 9.34 -3.33
N HIS A 24 16.45 10.30 -2.42
CA HIS A 24 15.45 11.37 -2.48
C HIS A 24 15.64 12.28 -3.70
N GLU A 25 16.88 12.46 -4.17
CA GLU A 25 17.23 13.32 -5.29
C GLU A 25 17.05 12.64 -6.65
N GLY A 26 16.79 11.32 -6.67
CA GLY A 26 16.67 10.55 -7.91
C GLY A 26 17.97 10.45 -8.70
N ALA A 27 19.12 10.53 -8.02
CA ALA A 27 20.44 10.43 -8.61
C ALA A 27 20.81 9.01 -9.03
N ILE A 28 20.20 7.99 -8.40
CA ILE A 28 20.45 6.57 -8.65
C ILE A 28 19.35 5.99 -9.53
N GLY A 29 19.74 5.29 -10.60
CA GLY A 29 18.81 4.53 -11.44
C GLY A 29 19.27 3.10 -11.66
N MET A 30 18.38 2.28 -12.24
CA MET A 30 18.66 0.90 -12.60
C MET A 30 19.06 0.82 -14.08
N VAL A 31 20.26 0.36 -14.36
CA VAL A 31 20.81 0.21 -15.72
C VAL A 31 21.27 -1.24 -15.88
N ASN A 32 20.75 -1.96 -16.85
CA ASN A 32 21.07 -3.38 -17.09
C ASN A 32 20.91 -4.28 -15.84
N GLY A 33 19.89 -4.01 -15.01
CA GLY A 33 19.62 -4.77 -13.79
C GLY A 33 20.55 -4.44 -12.60
N LYS A 34 21.38 -3.42 -12.68
CA LYS A 34 22.28 -2.96 -11.62
C LYS A 34 22.05 -1.49 -11.30
N ALA A 35 22.22 -1.10 -10.04
CA ALA A 35 22.12 0.29 -9.65
C ALA A 35 23.33 1.08 -10.15
N GLN A 36 23.10 2.28 -10.66
CA GLN A 36 24.16 3.20 -11.09
C GLN A 36 23.82 4.64 -10.71
N LEU A 37 24.85 5.44 -10.41
CA LEU A 37 24.72 6.88 -10.31
C LEU A 37 24.53 7.45 -11.72
N LEU A 38 23.36 8.02 -12.00
CA LEU A 38 23.01 8.51 -13.34
C LEU A 38 23.61 9.89 -13.61
N ARG A 39 23.66 10.73 -12.57
CA ARG A 39 24.12 12.10 -12.66
C ARG A 39 24.81 12.50 -11.36
N ASP A 40 26.01 13.05 -11.47
CA ASP A 40 26.78 13.52 -10.32
C ASP A 40 26.15 14.74 -9.65
N ASP A 41 25.60 15.67 -10.43
CA ASP A 41 24.98 16.90 -9.98
C ASP A 41 23.62 16.69 -9.26
N TYR A 42 23.07 15.48 -9.30
CA TYR A 42 21.87 15.10 -8.52
C TYR A 42 22.22 14.49 -7.14
N CYS A 43 23.43 13.94 -6.98
CA CYS A 43 23.85 13.38 -5.70
C CYS A 43 24.24 14.49 -4.74
N ASP A 44 23.56 14.62 -3.60
CA ASP A 44 23.90 15.58 -2.55
C ASP A 44 25.10 15.17 -1.68
N GLY A 45 25.46 13.88 -1.70
CA GLY A 45 26.54 13.30 -0.91
C GLY A 45 26.17 13.01 0.55
N LEU A 46 24.87 13.05 0.93
CA LEU A 46 24.42 12.74 2.30
C LEU A 46 24.44 11.24 2.60
N GLY A 47 24.17 10.40 1.59
CA GLY A 47 24.35 8.97 1.70
C GLY A 47 23.18 8.18 2.28
N ASP A 48 21.95 8.68 2.19
CA ASP A 48 20.72 7.98 2.63
C ASP A 48 20.54 6.62 1.93
N CYS A 49 21.17 6.46 0.76
CA CYS A 49 21.19 5.19 0.02
C CYS A 49 22.11 4.11 0.61
N LEU A 50 23.09 4.46 1.45
CA LEU A 50 24.08 3.51 1.99
C LEU A 50 23.41 2.46 2.91
N PRO A 51 22.61 2.86 3.94
CA PRO A 51 21.97 1.89 4.83
C PRO A 51 20.90 1.05 4.11
N ALA A 52 20.41 1.51 2.96
CA ALA A 52 19.42 0.78 2.18
C ALA A 52 20.03 -0.37 1.35
N CYS A 53 21.36 -0.40 1.18
CA CYS A 53 22.02 -1.41 0.38
C CYS A 53 22.29 -2.70 1.19
N PRO A 54 21.60 -3.83 0.90
CA PRO A 54 21.76 -5.05 1.70
C PRO A 54 23.10 -5.76 1.45
N THR A 55 23.79 -5.44 0.36
CA THR A 55 25.08 -6.05 -0.01
C THR A 55 26.29 -5.17 0.33
N GLY A 56 26.05 -3.94 0.82
CA GLY A 56 27.13 -3.00 1.09
C GLY A 56 27.87 -2.52 -0.17
N ALA A 57 27.24 -2.60 -1.35
CA ALA A 57 27.85 -2.21 -2.62
C ALA A 57 28.05 -0.69 -2.77
N ILE A 58 27.55 0.13 -1.85
CA ILE A 58 27.60 1.59 -1.93
C ILE A 58 28.62 2.13 -0.94
N THR A 59 29.54 2.95 -1.43
CA THR A 59 30.55 3.63 -0.64
C THR A 59 30.62 5.10 -1.02
N PHE A 60 31.29 5.91 -0.19
CA PHE A 60 31.64 7.27 -0.57
C PHE A 60 33.00 7.29 -1.27
N GLU A 61 33.12 8.13 -2.30
CA GLU A 61 34.38 8.50 -2.90
C GLU A 61 34.52 10.02 -2.99
N GLN A 62 35.75 10.50 -2.93
CA GLN A 62 36.04 11.91 -3.23
C GLN A 62 36.65 11.99 -4.63
N ARG A 63 35.96 12.63 -5.54
CA ARG A 63 36.42 12.85 -6.92
C ARG A 63 35.95 14.19 -7.47
N GLU A 64 36.49 14.55 -8.56
CA GLU A 64 35.99 15.69 -9.33
C GLU A 64 34.61 15.35 -9.88
N ALA A 65 33.63 16.15 -9.49
CA ALA A 65 32.24 15.99 -9.90
C ALA A 65 31.57 17.36 -10.10
N ALA A 66 30.51 17.39 -10.89
CA ALA A 66 29.67 18.58 -11.05
C ALA A 66 29.06 18.99 -9.72
N ASP A 67 28.85 20.28 -9.52
CA ASP A 67 28.22 20.82 -8.32
C ASP A 67 26.77 20.30 -8.19
N TYR A 68 26.30 20.13 -6.96
CA TYR A 68 24.93 19.74 -6.71
C TYR A 68 23.95 20.82 -7.21
N ASP A 69 23.02 20.41 -8.07
CA ASP A 69 22.01 21.28 -8.67
C ASP A 69 20.62 20.99 -8.10
N ALA A 70 20.31 21.67 -6.99
CA ALA A 70 19.00 21.54 -6.33
C ALA A 70 17.82 21.96 -7.23
N ALA A 71 18.06 22.88 -8.20
CA ALA A 71 17.00 23.31 -9.10
C ALA A 71 16.67 22.23 -10.13
N ALA A 72 17.70 21.59 -10.68
CA ALA A 72 17.55 20.48 -11.61
C ALA A 72 16.94 19.24 -10.93
N VAL A 73 17.31 18.93 -9.69
CA VAL A 73 16.69 17.86 -8.88
C VAL A 73 15.21 18.12 -8.67
N LYS A 74 14.84 19.34 -8.26
CA LYS A 74 13.43 19.71 -8.05
C LYS A 74 12.61 19.63 -9.34
N ALA A 75 13.17 20.07 -10.46
CA ALA A 75 12.51 19.96 -11.76
C ALA A 75 12.31 18.49 -12.18
N ASN A 76 13.31 17.64 -11.92
CA ASN A 76 13.21 16.20 -12.19
C ASN A 76 12.15 15.52 -11.32
N GLN A 77 12.10 15.83 -10.03
CA GLN A 77 11.07 15.33 -9.10
C GLN A 77 9.65 15.74 -9.55
N GLN A 78 9.47 16.99 -9.98
CA GLN A 78 8.20 17.47 -10.51
C GLN A 78 7.81 16.77 -11.83
N ALA A 79 8.77 16.55 -12.72
CA ALA A 79 8.54 15.81 -13.96
C ALA A 79 8.18 14.34 -13.70
N GLN A 80 8.82 13.69 -12.73
CA GLN A 80 8.52 12.32 -12.33
C GLN A 80 7.15 12.22 -11.64
N ALA A 81 6.78 13.19 -10.81
CA ALA A 81 5.45 13.25 -10.19
C ALA A 81 4.34 13.47 -11.23
N ALA A 82 4.61 14.24 -12.29
CA ALA A 82 3.67 14.47 -13.39
C ALA A 82 3.51 13.25 -14.32
N THR A 83 4.52 12.38 -14.41
CA THR A 83 4.51 11.18 -15.27
C THR A 83 4.17 9.89 -14.53
N GLY A 84 4.04 9.92 -13.19
CA GLY A 84 3.74 8.74 -12.37
C GLY A 84 4.82 7.64 -12.45
N ALA A 85 6.00 7.95 -12.97
CA ALA A 85 7.06 6.97 -13.18
C ALA A 85 7.95 6.81 -11.94
N ASN A 86 7.72 5.77 -11.17
CA ASN A 86 8.68 5.27 -10.19
C ASN A 86 9.79 4.50 -10.94
N PRO A 87 11.10 4.84 -10.80
CA PRO A 87 12.19 4.27 -11.62
C PRO A 87 12.60 2.83 -11.28
N THR A 88 11.74 2.03 -10.64
CA THR A 88 12.07 0.66 -10.23
C THR A 88 11.48 -0.43 -11.12
N ALA A 89 11.43 -0.26 -12.44
CA ALA A 89 11.09 -1.38 -13.32
C ALA A 89 11.70 -1.21 -14.72
N ALA A 90 12.91 -1.71 -14.89
CA ALA A 90 13.44 -1.95 -16.24
C ALA A 90 14.23 -3.26 -16.24
N ALA A 91 13.58 -4.34 -16.55
CA ALA A 91 14.01 -5.42 -17.44
C ALA A 91 13.12 -6.65 -17.35
N SER A 92 12.02 -6.64 -18.08
CA SER A 92 11.47 -7.80 -18.77
C SER A 92 10.35 -7.31 -19.68
N SER A 93 10.39 -7.70 -20.94
CA SER A 93 9.42 -7.61 -22.05
C SER A 93 8.19 -6.68 -21.94
N PRO A 94 7.74 -6.02 -23.02
CA PRO A 94 6.62 -5.10 -22.95
C PRO A 94 5.28 -5.85 -22.83
N THR A 95 4.97 -6.35 -21.67
CA THR A 95 3.60 -6.46 -21.23
C THR A 95 3.27 -5.14 -20.58
N ALA A 96 2.36 -4.38 -21.15
CA ALA A 96 1.84 -3.16 -20.58
C ALA A 96 1.50 -3.42 -19.11
N SER A 97 2.30 -2.86 -18.19
CA SER A 97 1.97 -2.87 -16.76
C SER A 97 0.74 -1.97 -16.61
N VAL A 98 -0.42 -2.57 -16.51
CA VAL A 98 -1.62 -1.85 -16.08
C VAL A 98 -1.38 -1.49 -14.62
N SER A 99 -1.03 -0.24 -14.36
CA SER A 99 -0.98 0.26 -12.99
C SER A 99 -2.42 0.33 -12.49
N VAL A 100 -2.79 -0.60 -11.64
CA VAL A 100 -4.11 -0.61 -11.01
C VAL A 100 -4.11 0.44 -9.90
N ALA A 101 -4.93 1.48 -10.04
CA ALA A 101 -5.06 2.53 -9.04
C ALA A 101 -5.71 1.99 -7.75
N SER A 102 -5.26 2.48 -6.61
CA SER A 102 -5.91 2.19 -5.32
C SER A 102 -7.37 2.69 -5.33
N GLN A 103 -8.27 1.86 -4.81
CA GLN A 103 -9.68 2.19 -4.62
C GLN A 103 -9.99 2.51 -3.15
N LEU A 104 -8.96 2.78 -2.33
CA LEU A 104 -9.15 3.16 -0.94
C LEU A 104 -9.50 4.64 -0.82
N HIS A 105 -10.66 4.95 -0.22
CA HIS A 105 -11.21 6.29 -0.11
C HIS A 105 -11.32 6.81 1.32
N ASN A 106 -11.06 5.97 2.34
CA ASN A 106 -11.16 6.36 3.73
C ASN A 106 -9.99 5.88 4.58
N TRP A 107 -9.74 6.58 5.67
CA TRP A 107 -8.75 6.24 6.67
C TRP A 107 -9.21 6.76 8.05
N PRO A 108 -9.03 6.01 9.17
CA PRO A 108 -8.46 4.67 9.26
C PRO A 108 -9.40 3.56 8.76
N ILE A 109 -8.82 2.40 8.38
CA ILE A 109 -9.60 1.24 7.91
C ILE A 109 -9.81 0.17 8.99
N GLN A 110 -8.98 0.15 10.03
CA GLN A 110 -9.13 -0.81 11.14
C GLN A 110 -10.40 -0.50 11.94
N ILE A 111 -11.28 -1.51 12.14
CA ILE A 111 -12.52 -1.37 12.91
C ILE A 111 -12.26 -0.75 14.29
N LYS A 112 -11.19 -1.18 14.96
CA LYS A 112 -10.82 -0.68 16.29
C LYS A 112 -10.51 0.81 16.30
N LEU A 113 -9.94 1.34 15.22
CA LEU A 113 -9.48 2.73 15.11
C LEU A 113 -10.53 3.65 14.48
N ALA A 114 -11.46 3.12 13.71
CA ALA A 114 -12.48 3.92 13.02
C ALA A 114 -13.35 4.69 14.04
N PRO A 115 -13.55 6.00 13.87
CA PRO A 115 -14.51 6.74 14.70
C PRO A 115 -15.93 6.20 14.48
N VAL A 116 -16.73 6.15 15.54
CA VAL A 116 -18.11 5.63 15.45
C VAL A 116 -18.99 6.52 14.57
N ASN A 117 -18.80 7.82 14.63
CA ASN A 117 -19.56 8.80 13.86
C ASN A 117 -18.59 9.57 12.96
N ALA A 118 -18.33 9.03 11.76
CA ALA A 118 -17.47 9.67 10.78
C ALA A 118 -18.25 9.98 9.49
N PRO A 119 -18.00 11.11 8.82
CA PRO A 119 -18.70 11.51 7.59
C PRO A 119 -18.67 10.44 6.48
N VAL A 120 -17.62 9.60 6.45
CA VAL A 120 -17.47 8.53 5.46
C VAL A 120 -18.53 7.43 5.58
N PHE A 121 -19.27 7.35 6.70
CA PHE A 121 -20.35 6.39 6.89
C PHE A 121 -21.72 6.92 6.45
N ALA A 122 -21.83 8.19 6.06
CA ALA A 122 -23.08 8.76 5.60
C ALA A 122 -23.47 8.15 4.23
N ASP A 123 -24.60 7.47 4.19
CA ASP A 123 -25.13 6.78 3.00
C ASP A 123 -24.11 5.83 2.33
N ALA A 124 -23.30 5.16 3.14
CA ALA A 124 -22.21 4.33 2.66
C ALA A 124 -22.66 2.92 2.28
N ASP A 125 -22.09 2.42 1.18
CA ASP A 125 -21.94 1.00 0.95
C ASP A 125 -20.66 0.56 1.64
N LEU A 126 -20.79 -0.30 2.66
CA LEU A 126 -19.70 -0.65 3.57
C LEU A 126 -19.06 -1.98 3.15
N LEU A 127 -17.75 -1.99 2.97
CA LEU A 127 -16.96 -3.22 2.89
C LEU A 127 -16.36 -3.51 4.27
N ILE A 128 -16.68 -4.66 4.83
CA ILE A 128 -15.98 -5.20 6.00
C ILE A 128 -15.14 -6.38 5.55
N ALA A 129 -13.82 -6.25 5.66
CA ALA A 129 -12.88 -7.23 5.17
C ALA A 129 -12.16 -7.93 6.32
N ALA A 130 -12.10 -9.26 6.30
CA ALA A 130 -11.15 -9.97 7.14
C ALA A 130 -9.72 -9.69 6.64
N ASP A 131 -8.76 -9.44 7.53
CA ASP A 131 -7.42 -8.97 7.21
C ASP A 131 -6.72 -9.74 6.07
N CYS A 132 -6.92 -11.05 6.01
CA CYS A 132 -6.26 -11.89 5.01
C CYS A 132 -6.85 -11.78 3.60
N THR A 133 -8.08 -11.26 3.43
CA THR A 133 -8.79 -11.34 2.15
C THR A 133 -8.15 -10.50 1.06
N ALA A 134 -7.67 -9.31 1.41
CA ALA A 134 -6.97 -8.42 0.47
C ALA A 134 -5.61 -8.96 0.00
N TYR A 135 -5.00 -9.85 0.78
CA TYR A 135 -3.75 -10.51 0.41
C TYR A 135 -3.99 -11.79 -0.39
N ALA A 136 -5.11 -12.48 -0.15
CA ALA A 136 -5.45 -13.72 -0.84
C ALA A 136 -6.01 -13.45 -2.24
N TYR A 137 -6.88 -12.45 -2.40
CA TYR A 137 -7.56 -12.17 -3.66
C TYR A 137 -6.87 -11.04 -4.43
N ALA A 138 -6.31 -11.38 -5.59
CA ALA A 138 -5.43 -10.48 -6.35
C ALA A 138 -6.13 -9.18 -6.83
N ASN A 139 -7.42 -9.23 -7.20
CA ASN A 139 -8.15 -8.08 -7.73
C ASN A 139 -8.99 -7.35 -6.67
N PHE A 140 -8.59 -7.41 -5.39
CA PHE A 140 -9.38 -6.97 -4.25
C PHE A 140 -9.84 -5.53 -4.33
N HIS A 141 -8.97 -4.61 -4.76
CA HIS A 141 -9.30 -3.20 -4.88
C HIS A 141 -10.42 -2.95 -5.89
N GLN A 142 -10.37 -3.63 -7.03
CA GLN A 142 -11.31 -3.38 -8.13
C GLN A 142 -12.67 -4.01 -7.87
N ASP A 143 -12.69 -5.23 -7.32
CA ASP A 143 -13.92 -6.01 -7.19
C ASP A 143 -14.65 -5.72 -5.88
N PHE A 144 -13.92 -5.34 -4.83
CA PHE A 144 -14.51 -5.17 -3.50
C PHE A 144 -14.43 -3.76 -2.93
N MET A 145 -13.35 -3.01 -3.17
CA MET A 145 -13.17 -1.70 -2.52
C MET A 145 -13.76 -0.54 -3.32
N ALA A 146 -13.91 -0.68 -4.65
CA ALA A 146 -14.43 0.37 -5.50
C ALA A 146 -15.78 0.89 -4.96
N ASP A 147 -15.88 2.21 -4.80
CA ASP A 147 -17.04 2.94 -4.34
C ASP A 147 -17.56 2.57 -2.94
N LYS A 148 -16.73 1.91 -2.11
CA LYS A 148 -17.12 1.48 -0.76
C LYS A 148 -16.28 2.13 0.33
N THR A 149 -16.92 2.36 1.47
CA THR A 149 -16.20 2.67 2.72
C THR A 149 -15.66 1.38 3.32
N VAL A 150 -14.37 1.31 3.58
CA VAL A 150 -13.67 0.08 3.95
C VAL A 150 -13.39 0.04 5.46
N LEU A 151 -13.78 -1.06 6.09
CA LEU A 151 -13.34 -1.45 7.43
C LEU A 151 -12.70 -2.84 7.37
N MET A 152 -11.68 -3.08 8.21
CA MET A 152 -11.03 -4.37 8.27
C MET A 152 -10.68 -4.77 9.71
N GLY A 153 -10.44 -6.07 9.89
CA GLY A 153 -10.01 -6.61 11.17
C GLY A 153 -9.89 -8.14 11.16
N CYS A 154 -9.29 -8.68 12.23
CA CYS A 154 -9.17 -10.11 12.43
C CYS A 154 -9.78 -10.51 13.78
N PRO A 155 -10.90 -11.23 13.82
CA PRO A 155 -11.55 -11.62 15.08
C PRO A 155 -10.68 -12.57 15.93
N LYS A 156 -9.70 -13.21 15.32
CA LYS A 156 -8.76 -14.12 16.00
C LYS A 156 -7.60 -13.37 16.67
N LEU A 157 -7.09 -12.32 16.01
CA LEU A 157 -5.89 -11.60 16.48
C LEU A 157 -6.23 -10.39 17.36
N ASP A 158 -7.32 -9.71 17.09
CA ASP A 158 -7.62 -8.44 17.75
C ASP A 158 -8.14 -8.58 19.18
N ALA A 159 -8.55 -9.75 19.59
CA ALA A 159 -9.06 -10.06 20.95
C ALA A 159 -10.13 -9.07 21.45
N VAL A 160 -11.02 -8.60 20.56
CA VAL A 160 -12.12 -7.67 20.84
C VAL A 160 -13.46 -8.21 20.32
N ASN A 161 -14.54 -7.75 20.92
CA ASN A 161 -15.87 -7.96 20.37
C ASN A 161 -16.19 -6.86 19.34
N TYR A 162 -16.15 -7.19 18.06
CA TYR A 162 -16.49 -6.24 17.00
C TYR A 162 -17.97 -5.86 16.99
N ALA A 163 -18.87 -6.73 17.49
CA ALA A 163 -20.29 -6.47 17.48
C ALA A 163 -20.65 -5.16 18.19
N ASP A 164 -20.01 -4.86 19.32
CA ASP A 164 -20.29 -3.65 20.11
C ASP A 164 -19.95 -2.38 19.33
N LYS A 165 -18.78 -2.37 18.68
CA LYS A 165 -18.32 -1.24 17.87
C LYS A 165 -19.14 -1.08 16.59
N LEU A 166 -19.41 -2.18 15.91
CA LEU A 166 -20.19 -2.18 14.67
C LEU A 166 -21.64 -1.79 14.94
N THR A 167 -22.24 -2.22 16.06
CA THR A 167 -23.59 -1.78 16.47
C THR A 167 -23.65 -0.25 16.58
N GLN A 168 -22.66 0.37 17.21
CA GLN A 168 -22.61 1.82 17.34
C GLN A 168 -22.48 2.50 15.96
N ILE A 169 -21.59 2.00 15.10
CA ILE A 169 -21.41 2.54 13.73
C ILE A 169 -22.74 2.42 12.96
N PHE A 170 -23.40 1.27 12.99
CA PHE A 170 -24.64 1.04 12.24
C PHE A 170 -25.81 1.85 12.82
N ALA A 171 -25.91 1.98 14.13
CA ALA A 171 -26.95 2.76 14.76
C ALA A 171 -26.86 4.26 14.46
N MET A 172 -25.65 4.81 14.45
CA MET A 172 -25.41 6.25 14.35
C MET A 172 -25.30 6.76 12.90
N ASN A 173 -25.18 5.89 11.91
CA ASN A 173 -24.93 6.28 10.53
C ASN A 173 -25.92 5.63 9.55
N SER A 174 -26.12 6.24 8.37
CA SER A 174 -26.98 5.73 7.30
C SER A 174 -26.20 4.73 6.43
N ILE A 175 -26.08 3.47 6.88
CA ILE A 175 -25.44 2.42 6.08
C ILE A 175 -26.47 1.82 5.11
N LYS A 176 -26.16 1.83 3.82
CA LYS A 176 -27.02 1.29 2.76
C LYS A 176 -26.91 -0.23 2.65
N SER A 177 -25.70 -0.71 2.57
CA SER A 177 -25.41 -2.14 2.45
C SER A 177 -24.08 -2.50 3.11
N ILE A 178 -23.91 -3.77 3.42
CA ILE A 178 -22.67 -4.32 3.95
C ILE A 178 -22.24 -5.49 3.05
N THR A 179 -21.02 -5.43 2.56
CA THR A 179 -20.33 -6.57 1.96
C THR A 179 -19.27 -7.04 2.94
N LEU A 180 -19.35 -8.31 3.37
CA LEU A 180 -18.32 -8.98 4.14
C LEU A 180 -17.47 -9.82 3.20
N THR A 181 -16.16 -9.60 3.17
CA THR A 181 -15.21 -10.56 2.60
C THR A 181 -14.53 -11.34 3.72
N ARG A 182 -14.58 -12.66 3.66
CA ARG A 182 -13.97 -13.56 4.65
C ARG A 182 -13.22 -14.69 3.98
N MET A 183 -12.23 -15.25 4.67
CA MET A 183 -11.59 -16.49 4.23
C MET A 183 -12.48 -17.70 4.56
N GLU A 184 -12.30 -18.79 3.83
CA GLU A 184 -12.97 -20.09 4.08
C GLU A 184 -12.63 -20.71 5.44
N VAL A 185 -11.55 -20.25 6.06
CA VAL A 185 -11.04 -20.81 7.33
C VAL A 185 -11.95 -20.48 8.53
N PRO A 186 -12.05 -21.38 9.53
CA PRO A 186 -13.00 -21.23 10.63
C PRO A 186 -12.84 -19.96 11.46
N CYS A 187 -11.60 -19.42 11.58
CA CYS A 187 -11.35 -18.21 12.37
C CYS A 187 -12.07 -16.96 11.83
N CYS A 188 -12.40 -16.92 10.53
CA CYS A 188 -13.13 -15.80 9.93
C CYS A 188 -14.64 -15.84 10.20
N GLY A 189 -15.19 -16.94 10.66
CA GLY A 189 -16.62 -17.05 11.02
C GLY A 189 -17.04 -16.08 12.12
N GLY A 190 -16.13 -15.71 13.00
CA GLY A 190 -16.36 -14.71 14.04
C GLY A 190 -16.72 -13.32 13.52
N MET A 191 -16.18 -12.92 12.35
CA MET A 191 -16.51 -11.64 11.74
C MET A 191 -17.97 -11.61 11.25
N GLU A 192 -18.39 -12.65 10.56
CA GLU A 192 -19.77 -12.78 10.09
C GLU A 192 -20.76 -12.77 11.26
N PHE A 193 -20.45 -13.52 12.32
CA PHE A 193 -21.26 -13.54 13.52
C PHE A 193 -21.39 -12.15 14.16
N ALA A 194 -20.28 -11.43 14.31
CA ALA A 194 -20.27 -10.08 14.89
C ALA A 194 -21.09 -9.08 14.07
N ILE A 195 -21.02 -9.15 12.73
CA ILE A 195 -21.79 -8.27 11.85
C ILE A 195 -23.30 -8.57 11.96
N LYS A 196 -23.70 -9.84 11.93
CA LYS A 196 -25.10 -10.24 12.09
C LYS A 196 -25.67 -9.77 13.42
N GLN A 197 -24.92 -9.97 14.50
CA GLN A 197 -25.29 -9.50 15.84
C GLN A 197 -25.41 -7.96 15.88
N ALA A 198 -24.51 -7.23 15.21
CA ALA A 198 -24.55 -5.78 15.18
C ALA A 198 -25.75 -5.24 14.36
N ILE A 199 -26.11 -5.89 13.25
CA ILE A 199 -27.30 -5.54 12.47
C ILE A 199 -28.57 -5.74 13.30
N GLU A 200 -28.69 -6.87 13.99
CA GLU A 200 -29.82 -7.14 14.85
C GLU A 200 -29.93 -6.11 16.00
N ALA A 201 -28.80 -5.84 16.67
CA ALA A 201 -28.77 -4.94 17.83
C ALA A 201 -29.01 -3.46 17.45
N CYS A 202 -28.62 -3.01 16.24
CA CYS A 202 -28.88 -1.64 15.81
C CYS A 202 -30.36 -1.39 15.41
N GLY A 203 -31.14 -2.44 15.21
CA GLY A 203 -32.57 -2.35 14.85
C GLY A 203 -32.84 -1.83 13.42
N LYS A 204 -31.83 -1.74 12.56
CA LYS A 204 -31.98 -1.31 11.17
C LYS A 204 -31.98 -2.50 10.23
N ASN A 205 -32.72 -2.40 9.14
CA ASN A 205 -32.69 -3.41 8.08
C ASN A 205 -31.56 -3.08 7.09
N ILE A 206 -30.37 -3.64 7.30
CA ILE A 206 -29.21 -3.43 6.43
C ILE A 206 -28.94 -4.73 5.69
N ALA A 207 -28.87 -4.65 4.35
CA ALA A 207 -28.55 -5.81 3.53
C ALA A 207 -27.09 -6.26 3.76
N LEU A 208 -26.90 -7.55 4.02
CA LEU A 208 -25.58 -8.17 4.21
C LEU A 208 -25.32 -9.15 3.07
N ASN A 209 -24.25 -8.90 2.30
CA ASN A 209 -23.68 -9.83 1.32
C ASN A 209 -22.38 -10.43 1.89
N VAL A 210 -22.28 -11.76 1.91
CA VAL A 210 -21.08 -12.46 2.40
C VAL A 210 -20.38 -13.14 1.24
N VAL A 211 -19.12 -12.79 1.04
CA VAL A 211 -18.24 -13.39 0.02
C VAL A 211 -17.13 -14.16 0.73
N THR A 212 -17.03 -15.44 0.42
CA THR A 212 -15.98 -16.31 0.95
C THR A 212 -14.86 -16.46 -0.07
N ILE A 213 -13.62 -16.26 0.37
CA ILE A 213 -12.40 -16.37 -0.43
C ILE A 213 -11.63 -17.59 0.06
N SER A 214 -11.19 -18.44 -0.88
CA SER A 214 -10.37 -19.61 -0.59
C SER A 214 -8.93 -19.22 -0.20
N ILE A 215 -8.19 -20.13 0.39
CA ILE A 215 -6.75 -19.94 0.67
C ILE A 215 -5.91 -19.86 -0.62
N SER A 216 -6.44 -20.30 -1.76
CA SER A 216 -5.83 -20.13 -3.08
C SER A 216 -6.19 -18.82 -3.78
N GLY A 217 -7.09 -18.01 -3.20
CA GLY A 217 -7.47 -16.71 -3.73
C GLY A 217 -8.67 -16.73 -4.68
N ASP A 218 -9.47 -17.81 -4.68
CA ASP A 218 -10.68 -17.89 -5.49
C ASP A 218 -11.91 -17.47 -4.68
N ILE A 219 -12.91 -16.88 -5.32
CA ILE A 219 -14.20 -16.61 -4.70
C ILE A 219 -14.98 -17.92 -4.67
N LEU A 220 -15.44 -18.33 -3.51
CA LEU A 220 -16.31 -19.48 -3.30
C LEU A 220 -17.76 -19.02 -3.29
N GLU A 221 -18.60 -19.78 -4.02
CA GLU A 221 -20.06 -19.58 -4.02
C GLU A 221 -20.73 -20.01 -2.71
#